data_b3d90b39e24d620518948130a768e7d8
#
_entry.id   b3d90b39e24d620518948130a768e7d8
#
_cell.length_a   1.000
_cell.length_b   1.000
_cell.length_c   1.000
_cell.angle_alpha   90.00
_cell.angle_beta   90.00
_cell.angle_gamma   90.00
#
_symmetry.space_group_name_H-M   'P 1'
#
loop_
_entity.id
_entity.type
_entity.pdbx_description
1 polymer ?
#
loop_
_entity_poly.entity_id
_entity_poly.type
_entity_poly.pdbx_seq_one_letter_code
_entity_poly.pdbx_strand_id
1 'polypeptide(L)'
;PSIALGTPDLSVYEMVAAYSTFANKGVYTQPVFIERIDDKNGTTLYKNQPVTRDVLSEEAAYVTVNLLEGVTRAGSGTRLRTTGADEFNRAYQNVVTGYPYEFTNPIAGKTGTTQNQSDGWFIGMVPNLVTGVWVGAEDRAIHFEDIAYGQGASMALPIWGGYMKSVYQDSTLLISKESFDRPKRLSIELDCNKFVIDSTSSCLLYTSDAADDDHC
;
A
#
# COMPACT_ATOMS: atom_id res chain seq x y z
N PRO A 1 -9.17 -19.22 9.68
CA PRO A 1 -10.14 -18.09 9.54
C PRO A 1 -9.55 -16.75 10.00
N SER A 2 -8.73 -16.72 11.07
CA SER A 2 -8.15 -15.49 11.63
C SER A 2 -7.16 -14.76 10.71
N ILE A 3 -6.57 -15.45 9.73
CA ILE A 3 -5.63 -14.84 8.78
C ILE A 3 -6.28 -13.67 7.99
N ALA A 4 -7.58 -13.75 7.73
CA ALA A 4 -8.32 -12.68 7.06
C ALA A 4 -8.45 -11.41 7.91
N LEU A 5 -8.23 -11.52 9.22
CA LEU A 5 -8.23 -10.40 10.17
C LEU A 5 -6.84 -9.81 10.40
N GLY A 6 -5.83 -10.25 9.65
CA GLY A 6 -4.46 -9.74 9.77
C GLY A 6 -3.72 -10.18 11.03
N THR A 7 -4.01 -11.37 11.56
CA THR A 7 -3.37 -11.90 12.77
C THR A 7 -1.98 -12.54 12.60
N PRO A 8 -1.47 -12.85 11.39
CA PRO A 8 -0.13 -13.41 11.25
C PRO A 8 0.96 -12.38 11.58
N ASP A 9 2.02 -12.83 12.25
CA ASP A 9 3.24 -12.05 12.39
C ASP A 9 4.03 -12.16 11.09
N LEU A 10 4.17 -11.04 10.37
CA LEU A 10 4.82 -10.94 9.08
C LEU A 10 5.83 -9.79 9.07
N SER A 11 6.94 -10.01 8.42
CA SER A 11 7.93 -8.95 8.19
C SER A 11 7.50 -8.02 7.06
N VAL A 12 8.06 -6.79 7.04
CA VAL A 12 7.89 -5.86 5.92
C VAL A 12 8.32 -6.51 4.60
N TYR A 13 9.38 -7.29 4.62
CA TYR A 13 9.90 -8.03 3.47
C TYR A 13 8.86 -8.98 2.86
N GLU A 14 8.20 -9.79 3.69
CA GLU A 14 7.17 -10.74 3.24
C GLU A 14 5.94 -10.00 2.72
N MET A 15 5.53 -8.93 3.39
CA MET A 15 4.39 -8.12 2.98
C MET A 15 4.66 -7.40 1.65
N VAL A 16 5.84 -6.81 1.46
CA VAL A 16 6.21 -6.18 0.18
C VAL A 16 6.27 -7.22 -0.94
N ALA A 17 6.80 -8.43 -0.67
CA ALA A 17 6.79 -9.52 -1.65
C ALA A 17 5.37 -9.94 -2.05
N ALA A 18 4.44 -10.01 -1.08
CA ALA A 18 3.03 -10.33 -1.34
C ALA A 18 2.37 -9.22 -2.19
N TYR A 19 2.54 -7.95 -1.82
CA TYR A 19 1.98 -6.83 -2.58
C TYR A 19 2.60 -6.67 -3.97
N SER A 20 3.87 -7.00 -4.13
CA SER A 20 4.54 -7.02 -5.44
C SER A 20 3.88 -7.99 -6.41
N THR A 21 3.24 -9.04 -5.92
CA THR A 21 2.45 -9.97 -6.74
C THR A 21 1.28 -9.27 -7.43
N PHE A 22 0.61 -8.33 -6.75
CA PHE A 22 -0.48 -7.56 -7.37
C PHE A 22 0.05 -6.60 -8.45
N ALA A 23 1.12 -5.85 -8.16
CA ALA A 23 1.75 -4.96 -9.13
C ALA A 23 2.30 -5.72 -10.34
N ASN A 24 2.75 -6.96 -10.14
CA ASN A 24 3.30 -7.85 -11.15
C ASN A 24 2.23 -8.79 -11.77
N LYS A 25 0.99 -8.31 -11.90
CA LYS A 25 -0.10 -9.00 -12.63
C LYS A 25 -0.42 -10.42 -12.13
N GLY A 26 -0.22 -10.66 -10.83
CA GLY A 26 -0.51 -11.96 -10.21
C GLY A 26 0.66 -12.93 -10.18
N VAL A 27 1.82 -12.53 -10.69
CA VAL A 27 3.05 -13.34 -10.68
C VAL A 27 3.88 -12.99 -9.45
N TYR A 28 4.00 -13.93 -8.52
CA TYR A 28 4.95 -13.84 -7.41
C TYR A 28 6.37 -14.00 -7.93
N THR A 29 7.25 -13.11 -7.54
CA THR A 29 8.69 -13.23 -7.76
C THR A 29 9.39 -13.25 -6.40
N GLN A 30 10.20 -14.26 -6.17
CA GLN A 30 10.97 -14.34 -4.92
C GLN A 30 11.93 -13.15 -4.82
N PRO A 31 11.84 -12.32 -3.77
CA PRO A 31 12.75 -11.21 -3.60
C PRO A 31 14.20 -11.68 -3.42
N VAL A 32 15.14 -10.93 -3.97
CA VAL A 32 16.57 -11.20 -3.90
C VAL A 32 17.33 -9.98 -3.43
N PHE A 33 18.39 -10.21 -2.63
CA PHE A 33 19.29 -9.15 -2.19
C PHE A 33 20.61 -9.16 -2.97
N ILE A 34 21.01 -10.33 -3.50
CA ILE A 34 22.25 -10.51 -4.23
C ILE A 34 21.91 -11.08 -5.60
N GLU A 35 22.07 -10.27 -6.63
CA GLU A 35 21.84 -10.69 -8.00
C GLU A 35 23.02 -11.43 -8.59
N ARG A 36 24.24 -10.98 -8.27
CA ARG A 36 25.47 -11.53 -8.84
C ARG A 36 26.65 -11.32 -7.91
N ILE A 37 27.58 -12.27 -7.89
CA ILE A 37 28.88 -12.20 -7.23
C ILE A 37 29.94 -12.55 -8.27
N ASP A 38 30.90 -11.65 -8.46
CA ASP A 38 32.05 -11.89 -9.31
C ASP A 38 33.32 -11.92 -8.48
N ASP A 39 34.34 -12.66 -8.93
CA ASP A 39 35.67 -12.62 -8.38
C ASP A 39 36.43 -11.34 -8.84
N LYS A 40 37.63 -11.14 -8.31
CA LYS A 40 38.48 -10.01 -8.67
C LYS A 40 38.89 -9.95 -10.15
N ASN A 41 38.73 -11.03 -10.88
CA ASN A 41 39.08 -11.15 -12.30
C ASN A 41 37.84 -10.99 -13.20
N GLY A 42 36.65 -10.77 -12.62
CA GLY A 42 35.40 -10.65 -13.33
C GLY A 42 34.71 -12.00 -13.63
N THR A 43 35.20 -13.09 -13.07
CA THR A 43 34.53 -14.40 -13.21
C THR A 43 33.30 -14.45 -12.31
N THR A 44 32.14 -14.76 -12.88
CA THR A 44 30.92 -14.89 -12.10
C THR A 44 30.96 -16.15 -11.23
N LEU A 45 30.97 -15.95 -9.91
CA LEU A 45 30.91 -17.02 -8.90
C LEU A 45 29.48 -17.42 -8.57
N TYR A 46 28.56 -16.45 -8.62
CA TYR A 46 27.14 -16.66 -8.38
C TYR A 46 26.32 -15.71 -9.24
N LYS A 47 25.24 -16.22 -9.80
CA LYS A 47 24.20 -15.43 -10.47
C LYS A 47 22.84 -15.96 -10.06
N ASN A 48 22.02 -15.08 -9.50
CA ASN A 48 20.67 -15.44 -9.12
C ASN A 48 19.86 -15.87 -10.35
N GLN A 49 19.06 -16.93 -10.18
CA GLN A 49 18.02 -17.33 -11.13
C GLN A 49 16.68 -16.90 -10.56
N PRO A 50 15.95 -15.99 -11.20
CA PRO A 50 14.65 -15.56 -10.69
C PRO A 50 13.70 -16.75 -10.51
N VAL A 51 13.13 -16.88 -9.32
CA VAL A 51 12.09 -17.86 -9.03
C VAL A 51 10.75 -17.14 -9.10
N THR A 52 9.93 -17.49 -10.07
CA THR A 52 8.61 -16.92 -10.29
C THR A 52 7.52 -17.98 -10.19
N ARG A 53 6.33 -17.58 -9.81
CA ARG A 53 5.17 -18.45 -9.70
C ARG A 53 3.88 -17.68 -9.94
N ASP A 54 3.02 -18.19 -10.82
CA ASP A 54 1.66 -17.67 -10.99
C ASP A 54 0.84 -17.99 -9.74
N VAL A 55 0.31 -16.97 -9.08
CA VAL A 55 -0.44 -17.10 -7.81
C VAL A 55 -1.87 -16.60 -7.96
N LEU A 56 -2.06 -15.57 -8.80
CA LEU A 56 -3.36 -14.96 -9.09
C LEU A 56 -3.50 -14.79 -10.60
N SER A 57 -4.75 -14.75 -11.07
CA SER A 57 -4.99 -14.29 -12.43
C SER A 57 -4.67 -12.80 -12.58
N GLU A 58 -4.29 -12.37 -13.78
CA GLU A 58 -4.04 -10.96 -14.10
C GLU A 58 -5.26 -10.09 -13.75
N GLU A 59 -6.47 -10.61 -13.99
CA GLU A 59 -7.72 -9.94 -13.65
C GLU A 59 -7.86 -9.75 -12.13
N ALA A 60 -7.67 -10.81 -11.34
CA ALA A 60 -7.78 -10.73 -9.88
C ALA A 60 -6.74 -9.77 -9.28
N ALA A 61 -5.52 -9.79 -9.79
CA ALA A 61 -4.48 -8.86 -9.38
C ALA A 61 -4.85 -7.41 -9.70
N TYR A 62 -5.34 -7.14 -10.92
CA TYR A 62 -5.75 -5.80 -11.33
C TYR A 62 -6.94 -5.27 -10.51
N VAL A 63 -7.95 -6.11 -10.26
CA VAL A 63 -9.11 -5.75 -9.42
C VAL A 63 -8.65 -5.39 -8.02
N THR A 64 -7.73 -6.16 -7.45
CA THR A 64 -7.15 -5.87 -6.14
C THR A 64 -6.40 -4.52 -6.16
N VAL A 65 -5.58 -4.26 -7.17
CA VAL A 65 -4.90 -2.96 -7.33
C VAL A 65 -5.91 -1.82 -7.42
N ASN A 66 -7.01 -1.99 -8.17
CA ASN A 66 -8.04 -0.96 -8.31
C ASN A 66 -8.74 -0.65 -6.96
N LEU A 67 -9.02 -1.68 -6.16
CA LEU A 67 -9.53 -1.49 -4.80
C LEU A 67 -8.51 -0.75 -3.91
N LEU A 68 -7.24 -1.11 -4.00
CA LEU A 68 -6.16 -0.44 -3.26
C LEU A 68 -5.92 1.01 -3.73
N GLU A 69 -6.17 1.34 -4.99
CA GLU A 69 -6.21 2.73 -5.45
C GLU A 69 -7.37 3.51 -4.81
N GLY A 70 -8.50 2.85 -4.58
CA GLY A 70 -9.65 3.43 -3.87
C GLY A 70 -9.25 3.93 -2.47
N VAL A 71 -8.39 3.20 -1.76
CA VAL A 71 -7.88 3.59 -0.43
C VAL A 71 -7.16 4.94 -0.45
N THR A 72 -6.39 5.22 -1.49
CA THR A 72 -5.66 6.50 -1.62
C THR A 72 -6.50 7.61 -2.22
N ARG A 73 -7.61 7.28 -2.91
CA ARG A 73 -8.55 8.28 -3.49
C ARG A 73 -9.63 8.72 -2.50
N ALA A 74 -10.18 7.81 -1.72
CA ALA A 74 -11.33 8.07 -0.85
C ALA A 74 -11.31 7.33 0.49
N GLY A 75 -10.21 6.61 0.83
CA GLY A 75 -10.06 5.84 2.05
C GLY A 75 -8.97 6.37 2.99
N SER A 76 -8.42 5.50 3.82
CA SER A 76 -7.44 5.84 4.86
C SER A 76 -6.10 6.40 4.34
N GLY A 77 -5.83 6.28 3.04
CA GLY A 77 -4.65 6.83 2.37
C GLY A 77 -4.84 8.18 1.70
N THR A 78 -5.99 8.85 1.83
CA THR A 78 -6.31 10.13 1.16
C THR A 78 -5.35 11.25 1.47
N ARG A 79 -4.68 11.22 2.62
CA ARG A 79 -3.65 12.19 3.00
C ARG A 79 -2.53 12.33 1.96
N LEU A 80 -2.27 11.29 1.17
CA LEU A 80 -1.30 11.36 0.06
C LEU A 80 -1.73 12.32 -1.05
N ARG A 81 -3.03 12.61 -1.17
CA ARG A 81 -3.65 13.43 -2.23
C ARG A 81 -3.83 14.89 -1.84
N THR A 82 -3.82 15.20 -0.56
CA THR A 82 -4.24 16.51 -0.08
C THR A 82 -3.23 17.61 -0.40
N THR A 83 -3.77 18.78 -0.72
CA THR A 83 -3.04 19.98 -1.09
C THR A 83 -2.81 20.94 0.10
N GLY A 84 -3.20 20.55 1.30
CA GLY A 84 -3.15 21.41 2.49
C GLY A 84 -4.25 22.47 2.56
N ALA A 85 -5.06 22.62 1.51
CA ALA A 85 -6.20 23.54 1.49
C ALA A 85 -7.46 22.96 2.18
N ASP A 86 -7.44 21.67 2.48
CA ASP A 86 -8.56 20.94 3.02
C ASP A 86 -8.65 21.12 4.54
N GLU A 87 -9.77 21.63 5.04
CA GLU A 87 -9.97 21.97 6.45
C GLU A 87 -9.90 20.74 7.37
N PHE A 88 -10.39 19.60 6.89
CA PHE A 88 -10.31 18.32 7.60
C PHE A 88 -8.87 17.88 7.86
N ASN A 89 -7.97 18.19 6.94
CA ASN A 89 -6.56 17.80 7.02
C ASN A 89 -5.69 18.77 7.82
N ARG A 90 -6.17 19.98 8.16
CA ARG A 90 -5.42 20.95 8.98
C ARG A 90 -5.09 20.42 10.37
N ALA A 91 -5.98 19.65 10.98
CA ALA A 91 -5.75 19.04 12.29
C ALA A 91 -4.53 18.10 12.27
N TYR A 92 -4.28 17.44 11.14
CA TYR A 92 -3.17 16.52 10.98
C TYR A 92 -1.85 17.15 10.53
N GLN A 93 -1.87 18.40 10.02
CA GLN A 93 -0.65 19.08 9.58
C GLN A 93 0.38 19.26 10.71
N ASN A 94 -0.09 19.42 11.93
CA ASN A 94 0.76 19.55 13.11
C ASN A 94 1.26 18.21 13.66
N VAL A 95 0.63 17.11 13.23
CA VAL A 95 0.88 15.75 13.72
C VAL A 95 1.76 14.96 12.73
N VAL A 96 1.65 15.28 11.44
CA VAL A 96 2.23 14.47 10.36
C VAL A 96 3.30 15.25 9.63
N THR A 97 4.55 14.78 9.71
CA THR A 97 5.71 15.38 9.04
C THR A 97 5.62 15.25 7.51
N GLY A 98 6.04 16.29 6.78
CA GLY A 98 6.13 16.29 5.31
C GLY A 98 4.82 16.51 4.58
N TYR A 99 3.74 16.70 5.29
CA TYR A 99 2.43 17.08 4.76
C TYR A 99 2.41 18.55 4.27
N PRO A 100 1.71 18.95 3.18
CA PRO A 100 0.96 18.11 2.24
C PRO A 100 1.86 17.35 1.26
N TYR A 101 1.42 16.17 0.81
CA TYR A 101 2.19 15.35 -0.13
C TYR A 101 1.84 15.65 -1.59
N GLU A 102 0.60 15.97 -1.89
CA GLU A 102 0.10 16.44 -3.19
C GLU A 102 0.32 15.48 -4.36
N PHE A 103 0.34 14.17 -4.11
CA PHE A 103 0.47 13.21 -5.19
C PHE A 103 -0.79 13.16 -6.05
N THR A 104 -0.63 13.34 -7.35
CA THR A 104 -1.73 13.33 -8.33
C THR A 104 -1.76 12.04 -9.17
N ASN A 105 -0.64 11.34 -9.26
CA ASN A 105 -0.52 10.10 -10.03
C ASN A 105 -1.27 8.93 -9.35
N PRO A 106 -1.63 7.86 -10.10
CA PRO A 106 -2.17 6.64 -9.52
C PRO A 106 -1.23 6.04 -8.48
N ILE A 107 -1.78 5.75 -7.30
CA ILE A 107 -1.09 5.07 -6.21
C ILE A 107 -2.11 4.09 -5.61
N ALA A 108 -1.75 2.83 -5.52
CA ALA A 108 -2.49 1.83 -4.78
C ALA A 108 -1.80 1.59 -3.43
N GLY A 109 -2.54 1.35 -2.37
CA GLY A 109 -1.93 1.11 -1.06
C GLY A 109 -2.94 0.82 0.04
N LYS A 110 -2.44 0.44 1.20
CA LYS A 110 -3.26 0.15 2.38
C LYS A 110 -2.52 0.53 3.65
N THR A 111 -3.25 1.16 4.57
CA THR A 111 -2.84 1.37 5.95
C THR A 111 -3.12 0.13 6.79
N GLY A 112 -2.38 -0.06 7.86
CA GLY A 112 -2.66 -1.03 8.89
C GLY A 112 -2.42 -0.41 10.26
N THR A 113 -3.25 -0.76 11.23
CA THR A 113 -3.13 -0.34 12.63
C THR A 113 -3.48 -1.54 13.50
N THR A 114 -2.65 -1.90 14.44
CA THR A 114 -2.97 -2.95 15.41
C THR A 114 -3.74 -2.38 16.59
N GLN A 115 -4.42 -3.26 17.33
CA GLN A 115 -5.11 -2.90 18.56
C GLN A 115 -4.13 -2.17 19.49
N ASN A 116 -4.66 -1.22 20.24
CA ASN A 116 -3.89 -0.43 21.17
C ASN A 116 -2.79 0.43 20.54
N GLN A 117 -2.87 0.70 19.22
CA GLN A 117 -1.95 1.57 18.48
C GLN A 117 -0.45 1.23 18.68
N SER A 118 -0.12 -0.05 18.80
CA SER A 118 1.27 -0.50 18.99
C SER A 118 2.06 -0.60 17.69
N ASP A 119 1.37 -0.85 16.56
CA ASP A 119 1.99 -0.96 15.24
C ASP A 119 1.21 -0.19 14.19
N GLY A 120 1.93 0.52 13.35
CA GLY A 120 1.39 1.19 12.17
C GLY A 120 2.06 0.72 10.90
N TRP A 121 1.25 0.40 9.89
CA TRP A 121 1.70 -0.07 8.58
C TRP A 121 1.21 0.83 7.47
N PHE A 122 2.03 0.98 6.45
CA PHE A 122 1.57 1.43 5.15
C PHE A 122 2.36 0.70 4.06
N ILE A 123 1.63 0.06 3.14
CA ILE A 123 2.21 -0.48 1.91
C ILE A 123 1.59 0.26 0.76
N GLY A 124 2.45 0.87 -0.05
CA GLY A 124 2.05 1.60 -1.23
C GLY A 124 2.78 1.12 -2.47
N MET A 125 2.12 1.20 -3.62
CA MET A 125 2.67 0.79 -4.90
C MET A 125 2.30 1.74 -6.01
N VAL A 126 3.21 1.81 -6.98
CA VAL A 126 3.03 2.35 -8.32
C VAL A 126 3.42 1.26 -9.31
N PRO A 127 3.20 1.40 -10.62
CA PRO A 127 3.36 0.28 -11.56
C PRO A 127 4.68 -0.49 -11.48
N ASN A 128 5.79 0.17 -11.16
CA ASN A 128 7.13 -0.44 -11.13
C ASN A 128 7.86 -0.31 -9.78
N LEU A 129 7.14 0.05 -8.71
CA LEU A 129 7.73 0.11 -7.37
C LEU A 129 6.69 -0.23 -6.30
N VAL A 130 7.03 -1.16 -5.41
CA VAL A 130 6.27 -1.47 -4.20
C VAL A 130 7.13 -1.19 -2.99
N THR A 131 6.60 -0.46 -2.03
CA THR A 131 7.32 -0.06 -0.82
C THR A 131 6.45 -0.26 0.41
N GLY A 132 7.02 -0.86 1.45
CA GLY A 132 6.36 -1.07 2.73
C GLY A 132 7.05 -0.29 3.84
N VAL A 133 6.27 0.23 4.76
CA VAL A 133 6.73 0.88 6.00
C VAL A 133 5.99 0.27 7.18
N TRP A 134 6.75 -0.08 8.19
CA TRP A 134 6.27 -0.46 9.51
C TRP A 134 6.87 0.46 10.57
N VAL A 135 6.03 0.87 11.50
CA VAL A 135 6.43 1.64 12.68
C VAL A 135 5.85 0.93 13.89
N GLY A 136 6.70 0.60 14.84
CA GLY A 136 6.31 -0.09 16.05
C GLY A 136 7.49 -0.30 16.96
N ALA A 137 7.28 -1.02 18.04
CA ALA A 137 8.32 -1.42 18.99
C ALA A 137 8.37 -2.95 19.10
N GLU A 138 9.46 -3.47 19.62
CA GLU A 138 9.64 -4.91 19.89
C GLU A 138 8.60 -5.43 20.88
N ASP A 139 8.27 -4.61 21.88
CA ASP A 139 7.23 -4.91 22.86
C ASP A 139 5.96 -4.12 22.56
N ARG A 140 4.83 -4.81 22.38
CA ARG A 140 3.51 -4.22 22.14
C ARG A 140 2.96 -3.42 23.33
N ALA A 141 3.56 -3.53 24.50
CA ALA A 141 3.26 -2.63 25.61
C ALA A 141 3.67 -1.18 25.33
N ILE A 142 4.58 -0.99 24.35
CA ILE A 142 4.97 0.33 23.86
C ILE A 142 4.00 0.70 22.75
N HIS A 143 3.13 1.64 23.01
CA HIS A 143 2.08 2.07 22.09
C HIS A 143 1.80 3.57 22.21
N PHE A 144 1.12 4.13 21.23
CA PHE A 144 0.61 5.48 21.33
C PHE A 144 -0.67 5.50 22.17
N GLU A 145 -0.82 6.54 22.97
CA GLU A 145 -2.01 6.73 23.81
C GLU A 145 -3.26 7.07 22.99
N ASP A 146 -3.06 7.73 21.83
CA ASP A 146 -4.13 8.26 21.01
C ASP A 146 -4.03 7.73 19.57
N ILE A 147 -5.17 7.38 18.98
CA ILE A 147 -5.30 6.94 17.58
C ILE A 147 -4.83 8.03 16.59
N ALA A 148 -4.95 9.31 16.94
CA ALA A 148 -4.49 10.41 16.09
C ALA A 148 -3.00 10.30 15.73
N TYR A 149 -2.20 9.81 16.68
CA TYR A 149 -0.76 9.57 16.50
C TYR A 149 -0.47 8.12 16.12
N GLY A 150 -1.22 7.17 16.66
CA GLY A 150 -0.93 5.75 16.62
C GLY A 150 -1.52 4.98 15.44
N GLN A 151 -2.23 5.62 14.52
CA GLN A 151 -2.72 4.95 13.32
C GLN A 151 -1.66 4.88 12.21
N GLY A 152 -1.71 3.86 11.36
CA GLY A 152 -0.79 3.69 10.24
C GLY A 152 -0.75 4.89 9.29
N ALA A 153 -1.88 5.60 9.14
CA ALA A 153 -1.97 6.84 8.37
C ALA A 153 -1.18 8.02 8.99
N SER A 154 -0.87 7.97 10.29
CA SER A 154 -0.08 9.00 11.00
C SER A 154 1.36 8.56 11.26
N MET A 155 1.62 7.26 11.40
CA MET A 155 2.94 6.72 11.66
C MET A 155 3.71 6.34 10.40
N ALA A 156 3.16 5.42 9.61
CA ALA A 156 3.85 4.77 8.51
C ALA A 156 3.66 5.50 7.17
N LEU A 157 2.46 5.97 6.87
CA LEU A 157 2.14 6.68 5.62
C LEU A 157 3.00 7.94 5.42
N PRO A 158 3.29 8.78 6.43
CA PRO A 158 4.18 9.94 6.27
C PRO A 158 5.59 9.57 5.85
N ILE A 159 6.15 8.49 6.38
CA ILE A 159 7.47 7.99 6.02
C ILE A 159 7.47 7.57 4.54
N TRP A 160 6.44 6.82 4.14
CA TRP A 160 6.24 6.42 2.75
C TRP A 160 6.09 7.65 1.83
N GLY A 161 5.27 8.62 2.23
CA GLY A 161 5.06 9.86 1.46
C GLY A 161 6.34 10.66 1.26
N GLY A 162 7.14 10.84 2.32
CA GLY A 162 8.45 11.49 2.27
C GLY A 162 9.44 10.74 1.38
N TYR A 163 9.49 9.43 1.51
CA TYR A 163 10.31 8.55 0.65
C TYR A 163 9.93 8.73 -0.83
N MET A 164 8.65 8.63 -1.17
CA MET A 164 8.20 8.77 -2.56
C MET A 164 8.43 10.17 -3.14
N LYS A 165 8.34 11.22 -2.33
CA LYS A 165 8.76 12.56 -2.77
C LYS A 165 10.23 12.59 -3.22
N SER A 166 11.11 11.98 -2.44
CA SER A 166 12.54 11.87 -2.77
C SER A 166 12.78 11.00 -4.01
N VAL A 167 12.09 9.87 -4.10
CA VAL A 167 12.16 8.96 -5.25
C VAL A 167 11.73 9.65 -6.54
N TYR A 168 10.66 10.45 -6.52
CA TYR A 168 10.19 11.19 -7.69
C TYR A 168 11.05 12.39 -8.08
N GLN A 169 11.93 12.86 -7.19
CA GLN A 169 12.91 13.90 -7.50
C GLN A 169 14.13 13.33 -8.24
N ASP A 170 14.41 12.05 -8.07
CA ASP A 170 15.52 11.37 -8.76
C ASP A 170 15.04 10.74 -10.07
N SER A 171 15.23 11.46 -11.15
CA SER A 171 14.85 11.00 -12.48
C SER A 171 15.63 9.77 -12.98
N THR A 172 16.75 9.43 -12.34
CA THR A 172 17.55 8.26 -12.74
C THR A 172 16.89 6.94 -12.33
N LEU A 173 15.99 6.96 -11.34
CA LEU A 173 15.27 5.79 -10.88
C LEU A 173 14.14 5.35 -11.81
N LEU A 174 13.71 6.20 -12.74
CA LEU A 174 12.66 5.91 -13.74
C LEU A 174 11.36 5.36 -13.12
N ILE A 175 10.98 5.88 -11.95
CA ILE A 175 9.76 5.41 -11.27
C ILE A 175 8.52 5.98 -11.97
N SER A 176 7.61 5.07 -12.34
CA SER A 176 6.42 5.38 -13.11
C SER A 176 5.42 6.21 -12.33
N LYS A 177 4.79 7.17 -13.04
CA LYS A 177 3.60 7.92 -12.58
C LYS A 177 2.37 7.57 -13.42
N GLU A 178 2.50 6.59 -14.29
CA GLU A 178 1.43 6.12 -15.15
C GLU A 178 0.38 5.31 -14.38
N SER A 179 -0.73 5.02 -15.05
CA SER A 179 -1.75 4.10 -14.52
C SER A 179 -1.24 2.66 -14.56
N PHE A 180 -1.79 1.84 -13.67
CA PHE A 180 -1.55 0.41 -13.72
C PHE A 180 -2.14 -0.20 -15.01
N ASP A 181 -1.44 -1.17 -15.58
CA ASP A 181 -1.86 -1.83 -16.82
C ASP A 181 -3.18 -2.56 -16.61
N ARG A 182 -4.20 -2.16 -17.37
CA ARG A 182 -5.50 -2.81 -17.35
C ARG A 182 -5.48 -4.06 -18.23
N PRO A 183 -5.97 -5.22 -17.74
CA PRO A 183 -6.14 -6.42 -18.55
C PRO A 183 -7.04 -6.15 -19.76
N LYS A 184 -6.77 -6.84 -20.88
CA LYS A 184 -7.57 -6.72 -22.10
C LYS A 184 -9.03 -7.11 -21.92
N ARG A 185 -9.30 -8.00 -20.97
CA ARG A 185 -10.65 -8.46 -20.61
C ARG A 185 -10.81 -8.43 -19.10
N LEU A 186 -11.92 -7.88 -18.66
CA LEU A 186 -12.42 -7.94 -17.30
C LEU A 186 -13.80 -8.57 -17.34
N SER A 187 -14.03 -9.56 -16.50
CA SER A 187 -15.33 -10.23 -16.35
C SER A 187 -16.29 -9.43 -15.47
N ILE A 188 -15.78 -8.47 -14.71
CA ILE A 188 -16.54 -7.62 -13.80
C ILE A 188 -16.47 -6.15 -14.21
N GLU A 189 -17.55 -5.42 -13.94
CA GLU A 189 -17.58 -3.96 -14.05
C GLU A 189 -16.99 -3.34 -12.77
N LEU A 190 -16.08 -2.37 -12.94
CA LEU A 190 -15.43 -1.66 -11.84
C LEU A 190 -16.03 -0.27 -11.57
N ASP A 191 -16.83 0.24 -12.51
CA ASP A 191 -17.50 1.53 -12.36
C ASP A 191 -18.82 1.36 -11.61
N CYS A 192 -18.82 1.69 -10.34
CA CYS A 192 -20.03 1.62 -9.50
C CYS A 192 -21.20 2.46 -10.02
N ASN A 193 -20.94 3.50 -10.81
CA ASN A 193 -22.01 4.33 -11.38
C ASN A 193 -22.82 3.60 -12.46
N LYS A 194 -22.30 2.50 -13.00
CA LYS A 194 -23.01 1.65 -13.97
C LYS A 194 -23.94 0.65 -13.31
N PHE A 195 -23.87 0.46 -12.00
CA PHE A 195 -24.85 -0.34 -11.27
C PHE A 195 -26.05 0.54 -10.94
N VAL A 196 -27.18 0.26 -11.57
CA VAL A 196 -28.46 0.87 -11.20
C VAL A 196 -28.79 0.37 -9.80
N ILE A 197 -28.67 1.25 -8.81
CA ILE A 197 -29.12 0.95 -7.44
C ILE A 197 -30.63 0.92 -7.49
N ASP A 198 -31.21 -0.27 -7.56
CA ASP A 198 -32.63 -0.44 -7.26
C ASP A 198 -32.78 -0.03 -5.78
N SER A 199 -33.64 0.95 -5.50
CA SER A 199 -33.81 1.59 -4.19
C SER A 199 -34.24 0.63 -3.06
N THR A 200 -34.36 -0.65 -3.36
CA THR A 200 -34.69 -1.74 -2.42
C THR A 200 -33.45 -2.55 -1.97
N SER A 201 -32.28 -2.37 -2.60
CA SER A 201 -31.05 -3.06 -2.19
C SER A 201 -30.08 -2.03 -1.59
N SER A 202 -29.94 -2.02 -0.27
CA SER A 202 -28.87 -1.28 0.38
C SER A 202 -27.51 -1.89 0.00
N CYS A 203 -26.85 -1.29 -0.99
CA CYS A 203 -25.44 -1.56 -1.23
C CYS A 203 -24.66 -0.92 -0.08
N LEU A 204 -24.15 -1.74 0.82
CA LEU A 204 -23.20 -1.30 1.85
C LEU A 204 -21.92 -0.89 1.14
N LEU A 205 -21.80 0.41 0.83
CA LEU A 205 -20.52 1.03 0.56
C LEU A 205 -19.73 0.97 1.87
N TYR A 206 -18.82 0.02 1.97
CA TYR A 206 -17.83 0.00 3.04
C TYR A 206 -16.87 1.16 2.80
N THR A 207 -17.16 2.30 3.41
CA THR A 207 -16.29 3.49 3.37
C THR A 207 -15.48 3.66 4.66
N SER A 208 -15.70 2.83 5.69
CA SER A 208 -14.93 2.82 6.91
C SER A 208 -13.99 1.61 6.95
N ASP A 209 -12.76 1.84 7.37
CA ASP A 209 -11.82 0.78 7.68
C ASP A 209 -12.38 -0.04 8.85
N ALA A 210 -12.53 -1.34 8.67
CA ALA A 210 -13.04 -2.23 9.72
C ALA A 210 -12.14 -2.28 10.99
N ALA A 211 -11.00 -1.59 10.95
CA ALA A 211 -10.10 -1.42 12.09
C ALA A 211 -10.44 -0.19 12.95
N ASP A 212 -11.32 0.71 12.47
CA ASP A 212 -11.68 1.95 13.17
C ASP A 212 -13.02 1.86 13.93
N ASP A 213 -13.70 0.69 13.90
CA ASP A 213 -14.96 0.48 14.61
C ASP A 213 -14.72 0.08 16.08
N ASP A 214 -14.44 1.07 16.92
CA ASP A 214 -14.42 0.95 18.38
C ASP A 214 -15.84 0.88 19.03
N HIS A 215 -16.87 0.56 18.26
CA HIS A 215 -18.22 0.43 18.74
C HIS A 215 -18.81 -0.97 18.52
N CYS A 216 -18.34 -1.92 19.32
CA CYS A 216 -19.07 -3.11 19.77
C CYS A 216 -18.68 -3.47 21.19
#